data_acb2a7284ad33c8a58f116b88dab8d70
#
_entry.id   acb2a7284ad33c8a58f116b88dab8d70
#
_cell.length_a   1.000
_cell.length_b   1.000
_cell.length_c   1.000
_cell.angle_alpha   90.00
_cell.angle_beta   90.00
_cell.angle_gamma   90.00
#
_symmetry.space_group_name_H-M   'P 1'
#
loop_
_entity.id
_entity.type
_entity.pdbx_description
1 polymer ?
#
loop_
_entity_poly.entity_id
_entity_poly.type
_entity_poly.pdbx_seq_one_letter_code
_entity_poly.pdbx_strand_id
1 'polypeptide(L)'
;MAAVEFERFGPATSAFYNFLISIGAFEWAYAAVLKAVRRLVPPGGRLLEIGPGVGALLKKLISAGYDAVGVDASPPMLRYSRAKGVSVAGVSFLLPLRSEVFDAAVALFTLHHWGDHGPSLCEVKRVLKPGGYFLVVEADQARMPLVGSHGYTAQCLRDVLSAEFDVAVERRFPLSFAVARKP
;
A
#
# COMPACT_ATOMS: atom_id res chain seq x y z
N MET A 1 -12.42 23.69 6.94
CA MET A 1 -11.64 22.47 6.68
C MET A 1 -11.68 22.23 5.17
N ALA A 2 -10.56 22.30 4.47
CA ALA A 2 -10.50 21.92 3.06
C ALA A 2 -10.80 20.40 2.97
N ALA A 3 -11.63 20.01 2.02
CA ALA A 3 -11.90 18.59 1.76
C ALA A 3 -10.59 17.96 1.26
N VAL A 4 -10.14 16.89 1.89
CA VAL A 4 -8.99 16.11 1.40
C VAL A 4 -9.47 15.40 0.14
N GLU A 5 -8.98 15.82 -1.02
CA GLU A 5 -9.24 15.14 -2.28
C GLU A 5 -8.46 13.82 -2.31
N PHE A 6 -9.13 12.73 -2.59
CA PHE A 6 -8.54 11.43 -2.84
C PHE A 6 -9.33 10.70 -3.93
N GLU A 7 -8.65 9.88 -4.70
CA GLU A 7 -9.25 9.20 -5.83
C GLU A 7 -10.01 7.93 -5.39
N ARG A 8 -11.22 7.73 -5.93
CA ARG A 8 -12.02 6.51 -5.74
C ARG A 8 -12.29 5.85 -7.07
N PHE A 9 -12.01 4.57 -7.16
CA PHE A 9 -12.32 3.80 -8.36
C PHE A 9 -13.81 3.42 -8.43
N GLY A 10 -14.41 3.73 -9.59
CA GLY A 10 -15.78 3.34 -9.91
C GLY A 10 -15.91 1.86 -10.32
N PRO A 11 -17.16 1.38 -10.54
CA PRO A 11 -17.41 -0.03 -10.87
C PRO A 11 -16.68 -0.51 -12.14
N ALA A 12 -16.67 0.31 -13.21
CA ALA A 12 -16.04 -0.04 -14.49
C ALA A 12 -14.51 -0.18 -14.34
N THR A 13 -13.85 0.78 -13.67
CA THR A 13 -12.42 0.74 -13.39
C THR A 13 -12.06 -0.46 -12.51
N SER A 14 -12.88 -0.75 -11.49
CA SER A 14 -12.67 -1.90 -10.61
C SER A 14 -12.80 -3.23 -11.35
N ALA A 15 -13.76 -3.36 -12.27
CA ALA A 15 -13.91 -4.54 -13.11
C ALA A 15 -12.73 -4.73 -14.07
N PHE A 16 -12.25 -3.64 -14.67
CA PHE A 16 -11.06 -3.66 -15.54
C PHE A 16 -9.81 -4.07 -14.78
N TYR A 17 -9.58 -3.50 -13.60
CA TYR A 17 -8.48 -3.92 -12.72
C TYR A 17 -8.57 -5.39 -12.33
N ASN A 18 -9.76 -5.86 -11.95
CA ASN A 18 -9.95 -7.27 -11.62
C ASN A 18 -9.65 -8.18 -12.82
N PHE A 19 -9.98 -7.77 -14.05
CA PHE A 19 -9.61 -8.49 -15.26
C PHE A 19 -8.09 -8.54 -15.45
N LEU A 20 -7.38 -7.41 -15.36
CA LEU A 20 -5.92 -7.37 -15.47
C LEU A 20 -5.24 -8.27 -14.42
N ILE A 21 -5.75 -8.26 -13.19
CA ILE A 21 -5.25 -9.13 -12.12
C ILE A 21 -5.50 -10.60 -12.45
N SER A 22 -6.67 -10.94 -13.02
CA SER A 22 -7.02 -12.33 -13.34
C SER A 22 -6.11 -12.95 -14.41
N ILE A 23 -5.58 -12.13 -15.30
CA ILE A 23 -4.59 -12.56 -16.31
C ILE A 23 -3.13 -12.45 -15.84
N GLY A 24 -2.89 -12.14 -14.58
CA GLY A 24 -1.57 -12.14 -13.98
C GLY A 24 -0.69 -10.92 -14.27
N ALA A 25 -1.26 -9.80 -14.72
CA ALA A 25 -0.50 -8.61 -15.16
C ALA A 25 0.49 -8.08 -14.11
N PHE A 26 0.21 -8.25 -12.80
CA PHE A 26 1.02 -7.70 -11.70
C PHE A 26 1.68 -8.77 -10.81
N GLU A 27 1.69 -10.04 -11.24
CA GLU A 27 2.24 -11.15 -10.44
C GLU A 27 3.70 -10.92 -10.02
N TRP A 28 4.51 -10.35 -10.92
CA TRP A 28 5.90 -9.99 -10.66
C TRP A 28 6.05 -8.92 -9.55
N ALA A 29 5.15 -7.93 -9.52
CA ALA A 29 5.15 -6.89 -8.50
C ALA A 29 4.76 -7.47 -7.13
N TYR A 30 3.73 -8.31 -7.07
CA TYR A 30 3.33 -9.00 -5.84
C TYR A 30 4.44 -9.89 -5.28
N ALA A 31 5.13 -10.63 -6.15
CA ALA A 31 6.28 -11.46 -5.75
C ALA A 31 7.41 -10.61 -5.17
N ALA A 32 7.68 -9.45 -5.77
CA ALA A 32 8.70 -8.51 -5.29
C ALA A 32 8.33 -7.91 -3.93
N VAL A 33 7.07 -7.50 -3.74
CA VAL A 33 6.54 -7.01 -2.45
C VAL A 33 6.63 -8.09 -1.38
N LEU A 34 6.16 -9.31 -1.67
CA LEU A 34 6.21 -10.42 -0.72
C LEU A 34 7.66 -10.74 -0.28
N LYS A 35 8.60 -10.70 -1.22
CA LYS A 35 10.04 -10.85 -0.91
C LYS A 35 10.56 -9.73 0.01
N ALA A 36 10.10 -8.48 -0.19
CA ALA A 36 10.47 -7.37 0.67
C ALA A 36 9.86 -7.52 2.08
N VAL A 37 8.57 -7.84 2.17
CA VAL A 37 7.87 -8.06 3.44
C VAL A 37 8.56 -9.15 4.29
N ARG A 38 8.94 -10.27 3.68
CA ARG A 38 9.64 -11.38 4.38
C ARG A 38 10.98 -10.98 5.01
N ARG A 39 11.60 -9.91 4.53
CA ARG A 39 12.85 -9.37 5.11
C ARG A 39 12.61 -8.46 6.30
N LEU A 40 11.39 -7.90 6.41
CA LEU A 40 11.01 -6.92 7.44
C LEU A 40 10.25 -7.57 8.59
N VAL A 41 9.38 -8.54 8.28
CA VAL A 41 8.46 -9.16 9.22
C VAL A 41 8.48 -10.68 9.03
N PRO A 42 8.68 -11.49 10.09
CA PRO A 42 8.59 -12.94 9.98
C PRO A 42 7.15 -13.40 9.72
N PRO A 43 6.94 -14.62 9.19
CA PRO A 43 5.60 -15.23 9.09
C PRO A 43 4.88 -15.22 10.44
N GLY A 44 3.56 -15.05 10.41
CA GLY A 44 2.72 -14.84 11.61
C GLY A 44 2.61 -13.38 12.04
N GLY A 45 3.44 -12.49 11.50
CA GLY A 45 3.31 -11.05 11.75
C GLY A 45 2.03 -10.46 11.22
N ARG A 46 1.59 -9.36 11.83
CA ARG A 46 0.34 -8.68 11.49
C ARG A 46 0.58 -7.54 10.50
N LEU A 47 -0.08 -7.62 9.34
CA LEU A 47 0.13 -6.69 8.23
C LEU A 47 -1.14 -5.91 7.89
N LEU A 48 -0.96 -4.64 7.54
CA LEU A 48 -1.99 -3.79 6.95
C LEU A 48 -1.67 -3.55 5.47
N GLU A 49 -2.60 -3.83 4.58
CA GLU A 49 -2.53 -3.37 3.19
C GLU A 49 -3.46 -2.17 3.00
N ILE A 50 -2.89 -1.01 2.63
CA ILE A 50 -3.65 0.22 2.38
C ILE A 50 -3.85 0.35 0.87
N GLY A 51 -5.11 0.37 0.44
CA GLY A 51 -5.48 0.30 -0.97
C GLY A 51 -5.26 -1.08 -1.59
N PRO A 52 -5.82 -2.18 -1.00
CA PRO A 52 -5.67 -3.54 -1.56
C PRO A 52 -6.32 -3.68 -2.94
N GLY A 53 -7.10 -2.71 -3.37
CA GLY A 53 -7.85 -2.78 -4.61
C GLY A 53 -8.72 -4.04 -4.63
N VAL A 54 -8.50 -4.91 -5.62
CA VAL A 54 -9.23 -6.19 -5.70
C VAL A 54 -8.67 -7.28 -4.77
N GLY A 55 -7.67 -6.99 -3.92
CA GLY A 55 -7.17 -7.87 -2.86
C GLY A 55 -6.22 -8.99 -3.34
N ALA A 56 -5.54 -8.81 -4.46
CA ALA A 56 -4.64 -9.84 -4.98
C ALA A 56 -3.38 -10.02 -4.11
N LEU A 57 -2.73 -8.93 -3.71
CA LEU A 57 -1.60 -8.97 -2.80
C LEU A 57 -2.04 -9.42 -1.42
N LEU A 58 -3.19 -8.94 -0.91
CA LEU A 58 -3.75 -9.36 0.37
C LEU A 58 -3.88 -10.89 0.47
N LYS A 59 -4.45 -11.52 -0.55
CA LYS A 59 -4.55 -12.98 -0.63
C LYS A 59 -3.17 -13.65 -0.55
N LYS A 60 -2.16 -13.10 -1.23
CA LYS A 60 -0.80 -13.66 -1.22
C LYS A 60 -0.12 -13.50 0.14
N LEU A 61 -0.31 -12.38 0.82
CA LEU A 61 0.19 -12.16 2.18
C LEU A 61 -0.42 -13.18 3.15
N ILE A 62 -1.75 -13.38 3.10
CA ILE A 62 -2.45 -14.38 3.91
C ILE A 62 -1.94 -15.79 3.59
N SER A 63 -1.82 -16.14 2.29
CA SER A 63 -1.31 -17.45 1.87
C SER A 63 0.16 -17.70 2.26
N ALA A 64 0.92 -16.63 2.50
CA ALA A 64 2.29 -16.69 2.99
C ALA A 64 2.41 -16.78 4.53
N GLY A 65 1.27 -16.90 5.23
CA GLY A 65 1.20 -17.09 6.68
C GLY A 65 1.17 -15.81 7.50
N TYR A 66 0.82 -14.66 6.91
CA TYR A 66 0.63 -13.39 7.64
C TYR A 66 -0.83 -13.19 8.09
N ASP A 67 -1.03 -12.55 9.25
CA ASP A 67 -2.33 -11.99 9.65
C ASP A 67 -2.51 -10.65 8.94
N ALA A 68 -3.10 -10.66 7.74
CA ALA A 68 -3.18 -9.48 6.90
C ALA A 68 -4.62 -8.96 6.77
N VAL A 69 -4.77 -7.63 6.91
CA VAL A 69 -6.03 -6.88 6.77
C VAL A 69 -5.86 -5.80 5.72
N GLY A 70 -6.89 -5.58 4.88
CA GLY A 70 -6.94 -4.51 3.90
C GLY A 70 -7.84 -3.35 4.31
N VAL A 71 -7.45 -2.11 3.96
CA VAL A 71 -8.32 -0.92 4.06
C VAL A 71 -8.39 -0.25 2.69
N ASP A 72 -9.60 -0.08 2.16
CA ASP A 72 -9.83 0.56 0.85
C ASP A 72 -10.98 1.57 0.90
N ALA A 73 -10.81 2.67 0.20
CA ALA A 73 -11.82 3.74 0.12
C ALA A 73 -12.91 3.45 -0.92
N SER A 74 -12.70 2.48 -1.82
CA SER A 74 -13.59 2.19 -2.94
C SER A 74 -14.52 1.01 -2.63
N PRO A 75 -15.85 1.21 -2.47
CA PRO A 75 -16.80 0.12 -2.26
C PRO A 75 -16.80 -0.93 -3.39
N PRO A 76 -16.65 -0.57 -4.70
CA PRO A 76 -16.50 -1.57 -5.76
C PRO A 76 -15.25 -2.46 -5.60
N MET A 77 -14.10 -1.90 -5.18
CA MET A 77 -12.89 -2.68 -4.91
C MET A 77 -13.09 -3.63 -3.73
N LEU A 78 -13.71 -3.16 -2.65
CA LEU A 78 -14.00 -3.97 -1.46
C LEU A 78 -14.85 -5.21 -1.75
N ARG A 79 -15.73 -5.18 -2.76
CA ARG A 79 -16.51 -6.37 -3.15
C ARG A 79 -15.60 -7.50 -3.64
N TYR A 80 -14.54 -7.17 -4.37
CA TYR A 80 -13.57 -8.15 -4.85
C TYR A 80 -12.59 -8.57 -3.75
N SER A 81 -12.11 -7.61 -2.94
CA SER A 81 -11.08 -7.89 -1.94
C SER A 81 -11.60 -8.72 -0.77
N ARG A 82 -12.85 -8.53 -0.34
CA ARG A 82 -13.49 -9.31 0.74
C ARG A 82 -13.62 -10.80 0.42
N ALA A 83 -13.69 -11.16 -0.84
CA ALA A 83 -13.66 -12.56 -1.27
C ALA A 83 -12.26 -13.20 -1.12
N LYS A 84 -11.23 -12.41 -0.86
CA LYS A 84 -9.83 -12.84 -0.81
C LYS A 84 -9.19 -12.69 0.56
N GLY A 85 -9.80 -11.89 1.45
CA GLY A 85 -9.31 -11.65 2.80
C GLY A 85 -10.13 -10.60 3.54
N VAL A 86 -9.81 -10.36 4.80
CA VAL A 86 -10.48 -9.33 5.60
C VAL A 86 -10.14 -7.95 5.04
N SER A 87 -11.17 -7.24 4.56
CA SER A 87 -11.04 -5.87 4.07
C SER A 87 -12.16 -5.00 4.60
N VAL A 88 -11.81 -3.82 5.09
CA VAL A 88 -12.73 -2.83 5.66
C VAL A 88 -12.74 -1.54 4.85
N ALA A 89 -13.87 -0.84 4.89
CA ALA A 89 -13.98 0.48 4.27
C ALA A 89 -13.25 1.52 5.14
N GLY A 90 -12.42 2.34 4.51
CA GLY A 90 -11.72 3.43 5.18
C GLY A 90 -10.86 4.22 4.21
N VAL A 91 -10.36 5.35 4.67
CA VAL A 91 -9.45 6.21 3.91
C VAL A 91 -8.10 6.27 4.63
N SER A 92 -7.02 6.54 3.89
CA SER A 92 -5.66 6.55 4.44
C SER A 92 -5.46 7.53 5.58
N PHE A 93 -6.14 8.66 5.53
CA PHE A 93 -6.07 9.74 6.54
C PHE A 93 -7.03 9.57 7.74
N LEU A 94 -7.81 8.49 7.77
CA LEU A 94 -8.69 8.10 8.89
C LEU A 94 -8.88 6.58 8.86
N LEU A 95 -7.89 5.84 9.36
CA LEU A 95 -7.91 4.38 9.37
C LEU A 95 -8.83 3.87 10.50
N PRO A 96 -9.85 3.04 10.21
CA PRO A 96 -10.76 2.49 11.22
C PRO A 96 -10.11 1.34 12.04
N LEU A 97 -8.89 1.56 12.51
CA LEU A 97 -8.04 0.56 13.13
C LEU A 97 -7.44 1.08 14.43
N ARG A 98 -7.15 0.20 15.36
CA ARG A 98 -6.50 0.54 16.63
C ARG A 98 -5.04 0.94 16.43
N SER A 99 -4.52 1.77 17.33
CA SER A 99 -3.10 2.15 17.36
C SER A 99 -2.22 0.94 17.70
N GLU A 100 -1.01 0.93 17.15
CA GLU A 100 0.09 0.02 17.52
C GLU A 100 -0.25 -1.47 17.39
N VAL A 101 -0.99 -1.84 16.34
CA VAL A 101 -1.44 -3.21 16.10
C VAL A 101 -0.61 -3.94 15.06
N PHE A 102 -0.05 -3.22 14.07
CA PHE A 102 0.59 -3.83 12.91
C PHE A 102 2.11 -3.82 13.01
N ASP A 103 2.73 -4.93 12.61
CA ASP A 103 4.19 -5.05 12.48
C ASP A 103 4.67 -4.34 11.21
N ALA A 104 3.87 -4.36 10.15
CA ALA A 104 4.10 -3.53 8.98
C ALA A 104 2.79 -3.12 8.28
N ALA A 105 2.85 -1.98 7.57
CA ALA A 105 1.87 -1.55 6.58
C ALA A 105 2.49 -1.61 5.17
N VAL A 106 1.67 -1.89 4.17
CA VAL A 106 2.08 -1.98 2.76
C VAL A 106 1.17 -1.12 1.92
N ALA A 107 1.74 -0.31 1.04
CA ALA A 107 1.04 0.45 0.01
C ALA A 107 1.69 0.12 -1.35
N LEU A 108 0.96 -0.56 -2.23
CA LEU A 108 1.42 -0.93 -3.58
C LEU A 108 0.59 -0.19 -4.62
N PHE A 109 1.21 0.70 -5.39
CA PHE A 109 0.57 1.52 -6.43
C PHE A 109 -0.65 2.30 -5.91
N THR A 110 -0.56 2.88 -4.72
CA THR A 110 -1.70 3.55 -4.11
C THR A 110 -1.35 4.89 -3.46
N LEU A 111 -0.09 5.16 -3.13
CA LEU A 111 0.30 6.39 -2.45
C LEU A 111 -0.06 7.64 -3.27
N HIS A 112 0.05 7.57 -4.59
CA HIS A 112 -0.28 8.66 -5.50
C HIS A 112 -1.79 9.03 -5.55
N HIS A 113 -2.66 8.21 -4.97
CA HIS A 113 -4.09 8.48 -4.85
C HIS A 113 -4.50 9.12 -3.51
N TRP A 114 -3.55 9.33 -2.58
CA TRP A 114 -3.90 9.73 -1.21
C TRP A 114 -4.18 11.24 -1.03
N GLY A 115 -3.89 12.07 -2.03
CA GLY A 115 -4.01 13.52 -1.92
C GLY A 115 -2.99 14.09 -0.93
N ASP A 116 -3.44 14.71 0.17
CA ASP A 116 -2.52 15.18 1.23
C ASP A 116 -1.93 13.98 2.00
N HIS A 117 -0.60 13.83 1.91
CA HIS A 117 0.11 12.73 2.54
C HIS A 117 0.26 12.89 4.06
N GLY A 118 0.33 14.12 4.58
CA GLY A 118 0.59 14.37 5.99
C GLY A 118 -0.36 13.63 6.93
N PRO A 119 -1.69 13.87 6.86
CA PRO A 119 -2.66 13.15 7.68
C PRO A 119 -2.61 11.63 7.50
N SER A 120 -2.39 11.16 6.27
CA SER A 120 -2.30 9.73 5.97
C SER A 120 -1.07 9.08 6.61
N LEU A 121 0.09 9.74 6.57
CA LEU A 121 1.31 9.24 7.19
C LEU A 121 1.21 9.20 8.72
N CYS A 122 0.55 10.20 9.33
CA CYS A 122 0.26 10.18 10.76
C CYS A 122 -0.60 8.97 11.15
N GLU A 123 -1.63 8.65 10.37
CA GLU A 123 -2.49 7.49 10.61
C GLU A 123 -1.74 6.15 10.42
N VAL A 124 -0.92 6.03 9.38
CA VAL A 124 -0.05 4.86 9.19
C VAL A 124 0.90 4.69 10.38
N LYS A 125 1.55 5.77 10.80
CA LYS A 125 2.42 5.76 11.98
C LYS A 125 1.67 5.38 13.25
N ARG A 126 0.44 5.87 13.44
CA ARG A 126 -0.40 5.55 14.58
C ARG A 126 -0.71 4.06 14.68
N VAL A 127 -1.07 3.40 13.58
CA VAL A 127 -1.47 1.98 13.59
C VAL A 127 -0.29 1.02 13.64
N LEU A 128 0.92 1.46 13.27
CA LEU A 128 2.14 0.67 13.39
C LEU A 128 2.63 0.58 14.83
N LYS A 129 3.10 -0.58 15.22
CA LYS A 129 3.84 -0.77 16.48
C LYS A 129 5.12 0.07 16.50
N PRO A 130 5.68 0.42 17.66
CA PRO A 130 7.02 1.00 17.75
C PRO A 130 8.04 0.13 17.01
N GLY A 131 8.88 0.74 16.17
CA GLY A 131 9.83 0.03 15.32
C GLY A 131 9.22 -0.71 14.11
N GLY A 132 7.90 -0.63 13.93
CA GLY A 132 7.20 -1.21 12.77
C GLY A 132 7.54 -0.53 11.44
N TYR A 133 7.20 -1.18 10.33
CA TYR A 133 7.61 -0.75 9.00
C TYR A 133 6.43 -0.30 8.13
N PHE A 134 6.66 0.73 7.32
CA PHE A 134 5.79 1.07 6.21
C PHE A 134 6.53 0.83 4.90
N LEU A 135 6.07 -0.14 4.13
CA LEU A 135 6.62 -0.48 2.81
C LEU A 135 5.76 0.17 1.73
N VAL A 136 6.34 1.11 1.02
CA VAL A 136 5.72 1.76 -0.16
C VAL A 136 6.39 1.26 -1.42
N VAL A 137 5.60 0.82 -2.38
CA VAL A 137 6.09 0.34 -3.68
C VAL A 137 5.32 1.04 -4.79
N GLU A 138 6.05 1.81 -5.60
CA GLU A 138 5.48 2.60 -6.69
C GLU A 138 6.27 2.39 -7.99
N ALA A 139 5.69 2.76 -9.13
CA ALA A 139 6.39 2.79 -10.39
C ALA A 139 7.53 3.82 -10.36
N ASP A 140 8.72 3.45 -10.87
CA ASP A 140 9.86 4.37 -10.97
C ASP A 140 9.65 5.41 -12.08
N GLN A 141 9.01 6.52 -11.74
CA GLN A 141 8.69 7.61 -12.66
C GLN A 141 9.91 8.14 -13.41
N ALA A 142 11.10 8.17 -12.78
CA ALA A 142 12.32 8.63 -13.42
C ALA A 142 12.76 7.78 -14.61
N ARG A 143 12.37 6.51 -14.65
CA ARG A 143 12.70 5.56 -15.72
C ARG A 143 11.49 5.13 -16.55
N MET A 144 10.29 5.46 -16.10
CA MET A 144 9.03 5.21 -16.78
C MET A 144 8.21 6.49 -16.89
N PRO A 145 8.64 7.47 -17.69
CA PRO A 145 7.94 8.77 -17.77
C PRO A 145 6.49 8.65 -18.25
N LEU A 146 6.13 7.57 -18.93
CA LEU A 146 4.76 7.29 -19.38
C LEU A 146 3.78 7.02 -18.23
N VAL A 147 4.24 6.70 -17.02
CA VAL A 147 3.33 6.53 -15.86
C VAL A 147 2.82 7.87 -15.33
N GLY A 148 3.41 9.00 -15.75
CA GLY A 148 2.96 10.34 -15.36
C GLY A 148 2.85 10.51 -13.85
N SER A 149 1.71 11.00 -13.38
CA SER A 149 1.42 11.19 -11.94
C SER A 149 1.18 9.88 -11.17
N HIS A 150 1.13 8.73 -11.83
CA HIS A 150 0.92 7.42 -11.19
C HIS A 150 2.23 6.75 -10.74
N GLY A 151 3.26 7.51 -10.47
CA GLY A 151 4.54 7.01 -10.00
C GLY A 151 5.32 8.05 -9.21
N TYR A 152 6.40 7.61 -8.59
CA TYR A 152 7.28 8.46 -7.80
C TYR A 152 8.74 8.30 -8.20
N THR A 153 9.50 9.41 -8.15
CA THR A 153 10.95 9.31 -8.12
C THR A 153 11.40 8.81 -6.73
N ALA A 154 12.56 8.18 -6.65
CA ALA A 154 13.12 7.75 -5.36
C ALA A 154 13.32 8.93 -4.38
N GLN A 155 13.67 10.12 -4.90
CA GLN A 155 13.82 11.32 -4.08
C GLN A 155 12.47 11.78 -3.53
N CYS A 156 11.44 11.85 -4.37
CA CYS A 156 10.09 12.25 -3.94
C CYS A 156 9.53 11.32 -2.88
N LEU A 157 9.69 9.98 -3.03
CA LEU A 157 9.30 9.00 -1.99
C LEU A 157 10.03 9.26 -0.68
N ARG A 158 11.33 9.54 -0.73
CA ARG A 158 12.12 9.88 0.46
C ARG A 158 11.59 11.14 1.13
N ASP A 159 11.40 12.21 0.37
CA ASP A 159 10.97 13.51 0.90
C ASP A 159 9.60 13.41 1.57
N VAL A 160 8.63 12.74 0.91
CA VAL A 160 7.28 12.54 1.44
C VAL A 160 7.31 11.74 2.75
N LEU A 161 8.02 10.61 2.78
CA LEU A 161 7.97 9.69 3.92
C LEU A 161 8.83 10.13 5.10
N SER A 162 9.92 10.90 4.85
CA SER A 162 10.84 11.36 5.91
C SER A 162 10.21 12.36 6.88
N ALA A 163 9.02 12.88 6.57
CA ALA A 163 8.26 13.73 7.50
C ALA A 163 7.89 12.97 8.79
N GLU A 164 7.69 11.66 8.73
CA GLU A 164 7.18 10.86 9.85
C GLU A 164 8.00 9.59 10.16
N PHE A 165 8.93 9.20 9.28
CA PHE A 165 9.63 7.92 9.33
C PHE A 165 11.13 8.04 9.04
N ASP A 166 11.90 7.06 9.50
CA ASP A 166 13.26 6.82 9.02
C ASP A 166 13.20 6.05 7.71
N VAL A 167 13.70 6.61 6.59
CA VAL A 167 13.42 6.12 5.24
C VAL A 167 14.66 5.64 4.50
N ALA A 168 14.61 4.42 3.99
CA ALA A 168 15.52 3.89 2.99
C ALA A 168 14.78 3.64 1.67
N VAL A 169 15.32 4.12 0.55
CA VAL A 169 14.71 3.91 -0.78
C VAL A 169 15.65 3.08 -1.65
N GLU A 170 15.14 2.00 -2.20
CA GLU A 170 15.82 1.13 -3.14
C GLU A 170 15.09 1.13 -4.49
N ARG A 171 15.84 1.30 -5.57
CA ARG A 171 15.29 1.28 -6.95
C ARG A 171 15.54 -0.09 -7.56
N ARG A 172 14.47 -0.80 -7.90
CA ARG A 172 14.49 -2.09 -8.60
C ARG A 172 13.58 -2.00 -9.82
N PHE A 173 14.13 -1.48 -10.92
CA PHE A 173 13.34 -1.30 -12.14
C PHE A 173 12.41 -2.48 -12.43
N PRO A 174 11.13 -2.22 -12.72
CA PRO A 174 10.48 -0.91 -12.94
C PRO A 174 9.91 -0.24 -11.69
N LEU A 175 10.28 -0.69 -10.49
CA LEU A 175 9.73 -0.23 -9.20
C LEU A 175 10.75 0.54 -8.37
N SER A 176 10.23 1.44 -7.56
CA SER A 176 10.88 2.06 -6.42
C SER A 176 10.28 1.51 -5.13
N PHE A 177 11.12 1.02 -4.21
CA PHE A 177 10.75 0.51 -2.89
C PHE A 177 11.21 1.50 -1.84
N ALA A 178 10.30 2.03 -1.05
CA ALA A 178 10.64 2.80 0.14
C ALA A 178 10.29 1.96 1.38
N VAL A 179 11.29 1.71 2.21
CA VAL A 179 11.14 1.09 3.52
C VAL A 179 11.25 2.21 4.55
N ALA A 180 10.16 2.53 5.19
CA ALA A 180 10.02 3.57 6.19
C ALA A 180 9.81 2.91 7.56
N ARG A 181 10.67 3.20 8.54
CA ARG A 181 10.60 2.64 9.89
C ARG A 181 10.01 3.67 10.84
N LYS A 182 9.03 3.26 11.65
CA LYS A 182 8.53 4.06 12.76
C LYS A 182 9.63 4.18 13.82
N PRO A 183 10.10 5.41 14.16
CA PRO A 183 11.07 5.62 15.23
C PRO A 183 10.56 5.17 16.59
#